data_4c6f570dc1e2162cd540eb591067531a
#
_entry.id   4c6f570dc1e2162cd540eb591067531a
#
_cell.length_a   1.000
_cell.length_b   1.000
_cell.length_c   1.000
_cell.angle_alpha   90.00
_cell.angle_beta   90.00
_cell.angle_gamma   90.00
#
_symmetry.space_group_name_H-M   'P 1'
#
loop_
_entity.id
_entity.type
_entity.pdbx_description
1 polymer ?
#
loop_
_entity_poly.entity_id
_entity_poly.type
_entity_poly.pdbx_seq_one_letter_code
_entity_poly.pdbx_strand_id
1 'polypeptide(L)'
;IHKIVKSLCEQGYLDKISGKLAPANLFFQVPLLGNVKAGFPTGAEEDLNFMSLDEYLIDNPNSSFMLRVAGDSLEGIGIFKGDIVILEKAKEANRGEIVLALIDSEWTLKIIERVNGMTVLRSANPKYPDFYPHLSLEIFGIVRSVIRKY
;
A
#
# COMPACT_ATOMS: atom_id res chain seq x y z
N ILE A 1 -9.17 -5.13 -36.14
CA ILE A 1 -9.45 -4.33 -34.93
C ILE A 1 -10.82 -4.74 -34.33
N HIS A 2 -11.92 -4.77 -35.13
CA HIS A 2 -13.27 -5.05 -34.61
C HIS A 2 -13.42 -6.44 -33.95
N LYS A 3 -12.79 -7.47 -34.51
CA LYS A 3 -12.81 -8.84 -33.95
C LYS A 3 -12.06 -8.94 -32.60
N ILE A 4 -10.95 -8.20 -32.45
CA ILE A 4 -10.16 -8.18 -31.22
C ILE A 4 -10.94 -7.47 -30.11
N VAL A 5 -11.53 -6.31 -30.41
CA VAL A 5 -12.37 -5.56 -29.47
C VAL A 5 -13.55 -6.40 -29.00
N LYS A 6 -14.23 -7.09 -29.92
CA LYS A 6 -15.35 -7.98 -29.58
C LYS A 6 -14.89 -9.11 -28.65
N SER A 7 -13.77 -9.76 -28.95
CA SER A 7 -13.20 -10.81 -28.11
C SER A 7 -12.84 -10.31 -26.73
N LEU A 8 -12.24 -9.12 -26.62
CA LEU A 8 -11.91 -8.52 -25.32
C LEU A 8 -13.14 -8.14 -24.49
N CYS A 9 -14.23 -7.71 -25.13
CA CYS A 9 -15.51 -7.48 -24.47
C CYS A 9 -16.16 -8.81 -24.01
N GLU A 10 -16.13 -9.83 -24.86
CA GLU A 10 -16.67 -11.17 -24.52
C GLU A 10 -15.88 -11.86 -23.39
N GLN A 11 -14.58 -11.59 -23.32
CA GLN A 11 -13.71 -12.05 -22.23
C GLN A 11 -13.78 -11.15 -20.98
N GLY A 12 -14.54 -10.04 -21.05
CA GLY A 12 -14.74 -9.15 -19.93
C GLY A 12 -13.56 -8.25 -19.58
N TYR A 13 -12.65 -8.01 -20.51
CA TYR A 13 -11.55 -7.05 -20.34
C TYR A 13 -11.93 -5.62 -20.74
N LEU A 14 -12.95 -5.46 -21.57
CA LEU A 14 -13.45 -4.17 -22.02
C LEU A 14 -14.97 -4.11 -21.91
N ASP A 15 -15.46 -2.96 -21.50
CA ASP A 15 -16.87 -2.59 -21.53
C ASP A 15 -17.15 -1.54 -22.60
N LYS A 16 -18.37 -1.58 -23.15
CA LYS A 16 -18.84 -0.59 -24.09
C LYS A 16 -19.87 0.30 -23.40
N ILE A 17 -19.40 1.43 -22.87
CA ILE A 17 -20.23 2.40 -22.16
C ILE A 17 -20.50 3.58 -23.09
N SER A 18 -21.79 3.82 -23.41
CA SER A 18 -22.23 4.92 -24.27
C SER A 18 -21.49 4.97 -25.63
N GLY A 19 -21.20 3.80 -26.21
CA GLY A 19 -20.50 3.69 -27.49
C GLY A 19 -18.97 3.84 -27.44
N LYS A 20 -18.40 4.16 -26.28
CA LYS A 20 -16.95 4.22 -26.03
C LYS A 20 -16.47 2.94 -25.36
N LEU A 21 -15.25 2.52 -25.72
CA LEU A 21 -14.60 1.40 -25.05
C LEU A 21 -13.95 1.90 -23.75
N ALA A 22 -14.19 1.20 -22.67
CA ALA A 22 -13.57 1.42 -21.37
C ALA A 22 -13.04 0.08 -20.83
N PRO A 23 -12.00 0.09 -19.99
CA PRO A 23 -11.63 -1.09 -19.24
C PRO A 23 -12.83 -1.59 -18.42
N ALA A 24 -13.03 -2.90 -18.37
CA ALA A 24 -14.10 -3.50 -17.56
C ALA A 24 -13.72 -3.47 -16.08
N ASN A 25 -14.02 -2.37 -15.40
CA ASN A 25 -13.69 -2.19 -13.98
C ASN A 25 -14.44 -3.17 -13.05
N LEU A 26 -15.52 -3.79 -13.53
CA LEU A 26 -16.33 -4.74 -12.78
C LEU A 26 -15.59 -6.04 -12.40
N PHE A 27 -14.51 -6.39 -13.09
CA PHE A 27 -13.75 -7.62 -12.83
C PHE A 27 -13.00 -7.61 -11.51
N PHE A 28 -12.67 -6.44 -11.00
CA PHE A 28 -11.85 -6.28 -9.79
C PHE A 28 -12.62 -5.65 -8.62
N GLN A 29 -13.92 -5.47 -8.77
CA GLN A 29 -14.75 -4.99 -7.68
C GLN A 29 -15.26 -6.15 -6.84
N VAL A 30 -15.14 -6.00 -5.53
CA VAL A 30 -15.70 -6.93 -4.55
C VAL A 30 -16.75 -6.20 -3.71
N PRO A 31 -17.85 -6.86 -3.31
CA PRO A 31 -18.84 -6.22 -2.45
C PRO A 31 -18.26 -6.02 -1.05
N LEU A 32 -18.40 -4.79 -0.54
CA LEU A 32 -18.19 -4.47 0.87
C LEU A 32 -19.54 -4.62 1.58
N LEU A 33 -19.71 -5.67 2.36
CA LEU A 33 -20.99 -6.04 2.98
C LEU A 33 -21.30 -5.30 4.29
N GLY A 34 -20.47 -4.33 4.67
CA GLY A 34 -20.64 -3.56 5.89
C GLY A 34 -19.59 -3.84 6.96
N ASN A 35 -19.88 -3.41 8.19
CA ASN A 35 -18.96 -3.50 9.32
C ASN A 35 -19.27 -4.71 10.20
N VAL A 36 -18.25 -5.45 10.57
CA VAL A 36 -18.32 -6.53 11.57
C VAL A 36 -17.46 -6.16 12.76
N LYS A 37 -18.07 -6.15 13.96
CA LYS A 37 -17.31 -5.97 15.20
C LYS A 37 -16.53 -7.25 15.52
N ALA A 38 -15.22 -7.11 15.70
CA ALA A 38 -14.42 -8.20 16.21
C ALA A 38 -14.81 -8.46 17.67
N GLY A 39 -15.11 -9.71 18.02
CA GLY A 39 -15.56 -10.13 19.35
C GLY A 39 -16.85 -10.94 19.29
N PHE A 40 -17.84 -10.60 20.13
CA PHE A 40 -19.13 -11.31 20.10
C PHE A 40 -19.91 -11.08 18.82
N PRO A 41 -20.61 -12.11 18.28
CA PRO A 41 -21.45 -11.96 17.10
C PRO A 41 -22.52 -10.89 17.31
N THR A 42 -22.53 -9.90 16.45
CA THR A 42 -23.61 -8.89 16.37
C THR A 42 -24.12 -8.87 14.94
N GLY A 43 -25.38 -8.45 14.74
CA GLY A 43 -25.92 -8.31 13.38
C GLY A 43 -25.04 -7.38 12.53
N ALA A 44 -24.76 -7.81 11.31
CA ALA A 44 -24.07 -6.99 10.32
C ALA A 44 -25.02 -5.90 9.80
N GLU A 45 -24.53 -4.68 9.69
CA GLU A 45 -25.23 -3.63 8.93
C GLU A 45 -25.01 -3.94 7.44
N GLU A 46 -26.11 -4.12 6.71
CA GLU A 46 -26.05 -4.38 5.27
C GLU A 46 -25.91 -3.06 4.52
N ASP A 47 -24.68 -2.69 4.21
CA ASP A 47 -24.39 -1.61 3.28
C ASP A 47 -23.66 -2.21 2.07
N LEU A 48 -24.41 -2.48 1.01
CA LEU A 48 -23.89 -3.06 -0.22
C LEU A 48 -23.19 -1.99 -1.05
N ASN A 49 -21.90 -1.83 -0.80
CA ASN A 49 -21.01 -1.04 -1.63
C ASN A 49 -20.05 -1.97 -2.40
N PHE A 50 -19.84 -1.68 -3.68
CA PHE A 50 -18.81 -2.36 -4.46
C PHE A 50 -17.51 -1.55 -4.41
N MET A 51 -16.41 -2.21 -4.16
CA MET A 51 -15.10 -1.58 -4.04
C MET A 51 -14.08 -2.28 -4.95
N SER A 52 -13.31 -1.49 -5.69
CA SER A 52 -12.11 -1.95 -6.37
C SER A 52 -10.93 -1.88 -5.39
N LEU A 53 -10.22 -3.00 -5.20
CA LEU A 53 -9.09 -3.06 -4.27
C LEU A 53 -7.91 -2.18 -4.72
N ASP A 54 -7.68 -2.07 -6.02
CA ASP A 54 -6.66 -1.19 -6.57
C ASP A 54 -6.99 0.28 -6.36
N GLU A 55 -8.23 0.71 -6.58
CA GLU A 55 -8.69 2.08 -6.27
C GLU A 55 -8.62 2.38 -4.77
N TYR A 56 -8.93 1.41 -3.92
CA TYR A 56 -8.88 1.59 -2.46
C TYR A 56 -7.45 1.66 -1.91
N LEU A 57 -6.52 0.93 -2.51
CA LEU A 57 -5.16 0.80 -1.99
C LEU A 57 -4.16 1.76 -2.65
N ILE A 58 -4.47 2.30 -3.84
CA ILE A 58 -3.54 3.05 -4.68
C ILE A 58 -4.16 4.38 -5.10
N ASP A 59 -3.74 5.47 -4.44
CA ASP A 59 -4.21 6.81 -4.78
C ASP A 59 -3.61 7.32 -6.10
N ASN A 60 -2.32 7.03 -6.34
CA ASN A 60 -1.56 7.52 -7.49
C ASN A 60 -0.87 6.36 -8.25
N PRO A 61 -1.55 5.69 -9.20
CA PRO A 61 -0.98 4.54 -9.90
C PRO A 61 0.37 4.82 -10.58
N ASN A 62 0.56 6.03 -11.14
CA ASN A 62 1.78 6.40 -11.87
C ASN A 62 3.00 6.63 -10.96
N SER A 63 2.78 6.89 -9.68
CA SER A 63 3.83 7.11 -8.69
C SER A 63 3.93 5.99 -7.66
N SER A 64 3.06 4.98 -7.74
CA SER A 64 3.05 3.87 -6.80
C SER A 64 3.87 2.68 -7.28
N PHE A 65 4.42 1.95 -6.34
CA PHE A 65 5.14 0.69 -6.57
C PHE A 65 5.01 -0.21 -5.35
N MET A 66 5.37 -1.48 -5.51
CA MET A 66 5.24 -2.47 -4.45
C MET A 66 6.59 -3.07 -4.09
N LEU A 67 6.78 -3.37 -2.81
CA LEU A 67 7.92 -4.12 -2.29
C LEU A 67 7.45 -5.24 -1.35
N ARG A 68 8.21 -6.31 -1.31
CA ARG A 68 8.05 -7.37 -0.32
C ARG A 68 8.93 -7.10 0.89
N VAL A 69 8.34 -7.14 2.07
CA VAL A 69 9.04 -6.95 3.34
C VAL A 69 9.93 -8.16 3.62
N ALA A 70 11.22 -7.93 3.79
CA ALA A 70 12.21 -8.98 4.03
C ALA A 70 12.61 -9.11 5.50
N GLY A 71 12.45 -8.05 6.30
CA GLY A 71 12.86 -7.98 7.70
C GLY A 71 11.70 -7.91 8.69
N ASP A 72 12.02 -7.83 9.97
CA ASP A 72 11.10 -7.80 11.10
C ASP A 72 11.10 -6.45 11.86
N SER A 73 11.74 -5.43 11.31
CA SER A 73 11.95 -4.14 12.00
C SER A 73 10.66 -3.35 12.26
N LEU A 74 9.55 -3.70 11.63
CA LEU A 74 8.26 -3.03 11.72
C LEU A 74 7.14 -3.93 12.31
N GLU A 75 7.50 -5.06 12.92
CA GLU A 75 6.53 -6.01 13.49
C GLU A 75 5.63 -5.38 14.57
N GLY A 76 6.16 -4.46 15.36
CA GLY A 76 5.42 -3.78 16.42
C GLY A 76 4.29 -2.89 15.93
N ILE A 77 4.25 -2.56 14.64
CA ILE A 77 3.14 -1.84 13.99
C ILE A 77 2.38 -2.73 12.99
N GLY A 78 2.56 -4.05 13.07
CA GLY A 78 1.78 -5.01 12.30
C GLY A 78 2.28 -5.27 10.88
N ILE A 79 3.48 -4.83 10.51
CA ILE A 79 4.12 -5.12 9.22
C ILE A 79 5.15 -6.23 9.43
N PHE A 80 4.91 -7.39 8.81
CA PHE A 80 5.69 -8.59 9.01
C PHE A 80 6.49 -8.98 7.76
N LYS A 81 7.51 -9.79 7.99
CA LYS A 81 8.25 -10.40 6.89
C LYS A 81 7.31 -11.19 5.95
N GLY A 82 7.41 -10.93 4.66
CA GLY A 82 6.58 -11.54 3.63
C GLY A 82 5.39 -10.68 3.17
N ASP A 83 5.00 -9.67 3.94
CA ASP A 83 3.98 -8.71 3.52
C ASP A 83 4.40 -7.98 2.23
N ILE A 84 3.41 -7.51 1.49
CA ILE A 84 3.63 -6.57 0.40
C ILE A 84 3.21 -5.19 0.88
N VAL A 85 4.10 -4.22 0.74
CA VAL A 85 3.79 -2.81 0.98
C VAL A 85 3.62 -2.08 -0.35
N ILE A 86 2.61 -1.23 -0.43
CA ILE A 86 2.41 -0.29 -1.52
C ILE A 86 2.99 1.05 -1.08
N LEU A 87 3.90 1.57 -1.88
CA LEU A 87 4.57 2.84 -1.63
C LEU A 87 4.23 3.84 -2.73
N GLU A 88 4.09 5.09 -2.34
CA GLU A 88 4.06 6.22 -3.24
C GLU A 88 5.43 6.89 -3.27
N LYS A 89 5.98 7.16 -4.47
CA LYS A 89 7.26 7.85 -4.63
C LYS A 89 7.22 9.22 -3.94
N ALA A 90 8.19 9.46 -3.09
CA ALA A 90 8.35 10.72 -2.36
C ALA A 90 9.83 10.96 -2.07
N LYS A 91 10.23 12.23 -2.01
CA LYS A 91 11.58 12.66 -1.60
C LYS A 91 11.59 13.20 -0.18
N GLU A 92 10.44 13.51 0.38
CA GLU A 92 10.24 14.02 1.72
C GLU A 92 9.13 13.26 2.40
N ALA A 93 9.16 13.18 3.72
CA ALA A 93 8.15 12.54 4.52
C ALA A 93 7.93 13.30 5.83
N ASN A 94 6.71 13.17 6.35
CA ASN A 94 6.34 13.74 7.63
C ASN A 94 6.71 12.80 8.78
N ARG A 95 6.81 13.37 9.97
CA ARG A 95 7.00 12.60 11.19
C ARG A 95 5.91 11.52 11.35
N GLY A 96 6.32 10.32 11.67
CA GLY A 96 5.44 9.16 11.88
C GLY A 96 5.14 8.38 10.61
N GLU A 97 5.49 8.87 9.42
CA GLU A 97 5.32 8.10 8.18
C GLU A 97 6.35 6.98 8.07
N ILE A 98 5.93 5.88 7.44
CA ILE A 98 6.81 4.74 7.16
C ILE A 98 7.41 4.98 5.78
N VAL A 99 8.73 5.01 5.71
CA VAL A 99 9.46 5.36 4.49
C VAL A 99 10.34 4.21 3.99
N LEU A 100 10.46 4.12 2.67
CA LEU A 100 11.57 3.45 2.03
C LEU A 100 12.70 4.46 1.91
N ALA A 101 13.81 4.18 2.57
CA ALA A 101 14.98 5.03 2.59
C ALA A 101 16.25 4.28 2.17
N LEU A 102 17.14 5.00 1.53
CA LEU A 102 18.53 4.62 1.31
C LEU A 102 19.39 5.37 2.34
N ILE A 103 20.06 4.61 3.21
CA ILE A 103 20.89 5.12 4.29
C ILE A 103 22.26 4.52 4.14
N ASP A 104 23.29 5.37 4.01
CA ASP A 104 24.67 4.93 3.93
C ASP A 104 24.86 3.74 2.95
N SER A 105 24.14 3.79 1.82
CA SER A 105 24.07 2.78 0.75
C SER A 105 23.25 1.51 1.06
N GLU A 106 22.47 1.48 2.13
CA GLU A 106 21.60 0.35 2.46
C GLU A 106 20.10 0.73 2.38
N TRP A 107 19.30 -0.12 1.75
CA TRP A 107 17.85 0.04 1.66
C TRP A 107 17.16 -0.43 2.93
N THR A 108 16.23 0.38 3.43
CA THR A 108 15.47 0.02 4.62
C THR A 108 14.05 0.61 4.63
N LEU A 109 13.15 -0.07 5.35
CA LEU A 109 11.83 0.46 5.72
C LEU A 109 11.89 0.85 7.21
N LYS A 110 11.61 2.11 7.52
CA LYS A 110 11.62 2.66 8.88
C LYS A 110 10.54 3.72 9.05
N ILE A 111 10.21 4.02 10.29
CA ILE A 111 9.40 5.16 10.67
C ILE A 111 10.30 6.39 10.74
N ILE A 112 9.92 7.46 10.04
CA ILE A 112 10.62 8.73 10.16
C ILE A 112 10.20 9.45 11.43
N GLU A 113 11.17 9.88 12.23
CA GLU A 113 10.97 10.64 13.45
C GLU A 113 11.87 11.88 13.48
N ARG A 114 11.54 12.80 14.40
CA ARG A 114 12.40 13.96 14.68
C ARG A 114 12.68 14.02 16.17
N VAL A 115 13.96 13.97 16.51
CA VAL A 115 14.44 14.05 17.89
C VAL A 115 15.44 15.21 17.96
N ASN A 116 15.17 16.21 18.79
CA ASN A 116 15.98 17.42 18.95
C ASN A 116 16.32 18.11 17.61
N GLY A 117 15.36 18.16 16.69
CA GLY A 117 15.54 18.76 15.36
C GLY A 117 16.27 17.88 14.32
N MET A 118 16.78 16.73 14.73
CA MET A 118 17.42 15.76 13.85
C MET A 118 16.41 14.74 13.32
N THR A 119 16.58 14.34 12.06
CA THR A 119 15.82 13.23 11.48
C THR A 119 16.37 11.91 12.01
N VAL A 120 15.49 11.07 12.51
CA VAL A 120 15.79 9.75 13.07
C VAL A 120 14.94 8.72 12.37
N LEU A 121 15.49 7.57 12.09
CA LEU A 121 14.77 6.43 11.52
C LEU A 121 14.57 5.37 12.60
N ARG A 122 13.31 5.17 12.95
CA ARG A 122 12.89 4.29 14.04
C ARG A 122 12.38 2.97 13.54
N SER A 123 12.77 1.90 14.20
CA SER A 123 12.17 0.58 14.08
C SER A 123 10.99 0.46 15.05
N ALA A 124 9.97 -0.30 14.66
CA ALA A 124 8.90 -0.72 15.57
C ALA A 124 9.17 -2.14 16.09
N ASN A 125 10.41 -2.41 16.46
CA ASN A 125 10.84 -3.66 17.02
C ASN A 125 11.99 -3.37 18.01
N PRO A 126 11.86 -3.73 19.29
CA PRO A 126 12.86 -3.44 20.33
C PRO A 126 14.26 -4.04 20.07
N LYS A 127 14.36 -5.02 19.17
CA LYS A 127 15.66 -5.59 18.75
C LYS A 127 16.57 -4.59 18.05
N TYR A 128 15.99 -3.52 17.48
CA TYR A 128 16.71 -2.56 16.67
C TYR A 128 16.68 -1.18 17.33
N PRO A 129 17.85 -0.56 17.58
CA PRO A 129 17.89 0.80 18.07
C PRO A 129 17.43 1.81 17.01
N ASP A 130 17.13 3.03 17.45
CA ASP A 130 16.92 4.16 16.56
C ASP A 130 18.20 4.42 15.75
N PHE A 131 18.03 4.69 14.46
CA PHE A 131 19.12 4.94 13.55
C PHE A 131 19.23 6.45 13.23
N TYR A 132 20.42 6.98 13.45
CA TYR A 132 20.77 8.37 13.13
C TYR A 132 21.63 8.36 11.86
N PRO A 133 21.13 8.89 10.72
CA PRO A 133 21.92 8.92 9.48
C PRO A 133 23.20 9.74 9.69
N HIS A 134 24.33 9.15 9.35
CA HIS A 134 25.66 9.79 9.54
C HIS A 134 26.20 10.41 8.25
N LEU A 135 26.03 9.76 7.11
CA LEU A 135 26.59 10.19 5.83
C LEU A 135 25.51 10.68 4.87
N SER A 136 24.49 9.86 4.64
CA SER A 136 23.42 10.19 3.70
C SER A 136 22.10 9.57 4.11
N LEU A 137 21.01 10.26 3.80
CA LEU A 137 19.64 9.78 3.88
C LEU A 137 18.89 10.26 2.65
N GLU A 138 18.41 9.33 1.87
CA GLU A 138 17.51 9.62 0.75
C GLU A 138 16.20 8.87 0.95
N ILE A 139 15.08 9.59 0.82
CA ILE A 139 13.72 9.00 0.86
C ILE A 139 13.28 8.74 -0.57
N PHE A 140 12.76 7.55 -0.84
CA PHE A 140 12.31 7.12 -2.16
C PHE A 140 10.79 6.90 -2.24
N GLY A 141 10.15 6.70 -1.10
CA GLY A 141 8.71 6.52 -1.05
C GLY A 141 8.17 6.40 0.36
N ILE A 142 6.87 6.63 0.46
CA ILE A 142 6.09 6.51 1.69
C ILE A 142 5.16 5.32 1.56
N VAL A 143 5.10 4.47 2.58
CA VAL A 143 4.16 3.34 2.64
C VAL A 143 2.75 3.87 2.81
N ARG A 144 1.85 3.51 1.90
CA ARG A 144 0.43 3.87 1.93
C ARG A 144 -0.46 2.71 2.36
N SER A 145 -0.10 1.50 1.96
CA SER A 145 -0.91 0.32 2.23
C SER A 145 -0.05 -0.92 2.48
N VAL A 146 -0.60 -1.87 3.21
CA VAL A 146 0.01 -3.18 3.47
C VAL A 146 -0.95 -4.27 3.05
N ILE A 147 -0.47 -5.26 2.33
CA ILE A 147 -1.24 -6.41 1.86
C ILE A 147 -0.65 -7.67 2.44
N ARG A 148 -1.49 -8.47 3.08
CA ARG A 148 -1.17 -9.82 3.54
C ARG A 148 -2.19 -10.82 3.04
N LYS A 149 -1.70 -11.92 2.53
CA LYS A 149 -2.53 -13.06 2.15
C LYS A 149 -2.23 -14.23 3.11
N TYR A 150 -3.28 -14.82 3.64
CA TYR A 150 -3.23 -15.97 4.55
C TYR A 150 -3.37 -17.28 3.80
#